data_7fe2751841014be53b0fa4085e6758dd
#
_entry.id   7fe2751841014be53b0fa4085e6758dd
#
_cell.length_a   1.000
_cell.length_b   1.000
_cell.length_c   1.000
_cell.angle_alpha   90.00
_cell.angle_beta   90.00
_cell.angle_gamma   90.00
#
_symmetry.space_group_name_H-M   'P 1'
#
loop_
_entity.id
_entity.type
_entity.pdbx_description
1 polymer ?
#
loop_
_entity_poly.entity_id
_entity_poly.type
_entity_poly.pdbx_seq_one_letter_code
_entity_poly.pdbx_strand_id
1 'polypeptide(L)'
;ITLIKKVMKVFTVQTLENFMSLQNGLPEMDFFRGQSSSEYKLIPSIGRRFKEGQEDVLKQYEKEVFEDFKRKYSMFTGARPKNDKEFLFLAQHYGLPTRLLDWTYNPLIALYFACCSNFDKDGVVYHSCPFSMMVFDEDKDDILSFPAITLLVPNMTDVRYKNQNGIFVLYPEPWKENFEFIYAKYIIPVQYKQNILSKLEKIGITRSFIMPSLDSLCKDIVDIHDLRYPYAIK
;
A
#
# COMPACT_ATOMS: atom_id res chain seq x y z
N ILE A 1 -5.38 -32.28 -3.14
CA ILE A 1 -5.58 -31.24 -4.17
C ILE A 1 -4.19 -30.68 -4.46
N THR A 2 -3.67 -31.02 -5.64
CA THR A 2 -2.33 -30.60 -6.08
C THR A 2 -2.36 -29.09 -6.28
N LEU A 3 -1.65 -28.34 -5.44
CA LEU A 3 -1.42 -26.91 -5.62
C LEU A 3 -0.64 -26.74 -6.94
N ILE A 4 -1.34 -26.42 -8.02
CA ILE A 4 -0.69 -25.95 -9.24
C ILE A 4 0.03 -24.67 -8.86
N LYS A 5 1.36 -24.66 -8.89
CA LYS A 5 2.19 -23.49 -8.64
C LYS A 5 1.74 -22.42 -9.64
N LYS A 6 0.96 -21.46 -9.20
CA LYS A 6 0.41 -20.40 -10.05
C LYS A 6 1.57 -19.51 -10.48
N VAL A 7 1.90 -19.56 -11.76
CA VAL A 7 2.95 -18.70 -12.32
C VAL A 7 2.44 -17.27 -12.32
N MET A 8 3.12 -16.39 -11.60
CA MET A 8 2.81 -14.96 -11.58
C MET A 8 2.94 -14.39 -13.00
N LYS A 9 1.88 -13.76 -13.50
CA LYS A 9 1.90 -13.08 -14.80
C LYS A 9 2.64 -11.75 -14.71
N VAL A 10 3.41 -11.40 -15.74
CA VAL A 10 4.11 -10.12 -15.82
C VAL A 10 3.68 -9.38 -17.07
N PHE A 11 3.27 -8.13 -16.92
CA PHE A 11 2.84 -7.25 -17.99
C PHE A 11 3.66 -5.96 -17.99
N THR A 12 3.85 -5.36 -19.17
CA THR A 12 4.42 -4.01 -19.31
C THR A 12 3.30 -3.03 -19.63
N VAL A 13 3.24 -1.93 -18.87
CA VAL A 13 2.21 -0.88 -19.01
C VAL A 13 2.84 0.38 -19.57
N GLN A 14 2.33 0.86 -20.69
CA GLN A 14 2.83 2.05 -21.38
C GLN A 14 1.85 3.23 -21.32
N THR A 15 0.55 2.94 -21.14
CA THR A 15 -0.49 3.97 -21.07
C THR A 15 -1.56 3.60 -20.03
N LEU A 16 -2.33 4.60 -19.60
CA LEU A 16 -3.48 4.39 -18.70
C LEU A 16 -4.50 3.45 -19.36
N GLU A 17 -4.79 3.63 -20.63
CA GLU A 17 -5.75 2.83 -21.39
C GLU A 17 -5.30 1.38 -21.50
N ASN A 18 -4.01 1.14 -21.73
CA ASN A 18 -3.42 -0.19 -21.73
C ASN A 18 -3.57 -0.86 -20.34
N PHE A 19 -3.28 -0.15 -19.26
CA PHE A 19 -3.48 -0.67 -17.89
C PHE A 19 -4.94 -1.03 -17.64
N MET A 20 -5.88 -0.14 -18.01
CA MET A 20 -7.32 -0.39 -17.82
C MET A 20 -7.80 -1.60 -18.62
N SER A 21 -7.32 -1.79 -19.84
CA SER A 21 -7.69 -2.97 -20.66
C SER A 21 -7.26 -4.28 -20.03
N LEU A 22 -6.13 -4.29 -19.29
CA LEU A 22 -5.63 -5.46 -18.58
C LEU A 22 -6.45 -5.79 -17.32
N GLN A 23 -7.32 -4.88 -16.86
CA GLN A 23 -8.21 -5.08 -15.73
C GLN A 23 -9.58 -5.64 -16.13
N ASN A 24 -9.90 -5.71 -17.43
CA ASN A 24 -11.19 -6.18 -17.90
C ASN A 24 -11.43 -7.64 -17.49
N GLY A 25 -12.58 -7.88 -16.85
CA GLY A 25 -13.00 -9.22 -16.43
C GLY A 25 -12.33 -9.73 -15.15
N LEU A 26 -11.61 -8.87 -14.41
CA LEU A 26 -11.11 -9.22 -13.07
C LEU A 26 -12.26 -9.19 -12.05
N PRO A 27 -12.21 -10.07 -11.03
CA PRO A 27 -13.16 -10.04 -9.91
C PRO A 27 -13.12 -8.71 -9.14
N GLU A 28 -14.27 -8.28 -8.62
CA GLU A 28 -14.39 -7.04 -7.82
C GLU A 28 -13.61 -7.10 -6.49
N MET A 29 -13.31 -8.29 -6.00
CA MET A 29 -12.57 -8.50 -4.75
C MET A 29 -11.05 -8.49 -4.93
N ASP A 30 -10.57 -8.30 -6.14
CA ASP A 30 -9.13 -8.20 -6.41
C ASP A 30 -8.57 -6.92 -5.82
N PHE A 31 -7.32 -6.98 -5.35
CA PHE A 31 -6.67 -5.86 -4.71
C PHE A 31 -5.26 -5.65 -5.25
N PHE A 32 -4.80 -4.40 -5.12
CA PHE A 32 -3.63 -3.89 -5.82
C PHE A 32 -2.71 -3.14 -4.87
N ARG A 33 -1.41 -3.15 -5.18
CA ARG A 33 -0.44 -2.31 -4.50
C ARG A 33 0.54 -1.71 -5.49
N GLY A 34 0.67 -0.38 -5.50
CA GLY A 34 1.67 0.34 -6.28
C GLY A 34 2.95 0.61 -5.50
N GLN A 35 4.09 0.49 -6.16
CA GLN A 35 5.38 0.95 -5.68
C GLN A 35 6.08 1.76 -6.77
N SER A 36 6.61 2.92 -6.41
CA SER A 36 7.27 3.83 -7.36
C SER A 36 8.64 3.35 -7.83
N SER A 37 9.18 2.29 -7.24
CA SER A 37 10.35 1.58 -7.77
C SER A 37 10.10 0.09 -7.75
N SER A 38 10.34 -0.57 -8.87
CA SER A 38 10.28 -2.03 -9.01
C SER A 38 11.40 -2.75 -8.27
N GLU A 39 12.41 -2.00 -7.79
CA GLU A 39 13.53 -2.51 -6.99
C GLU A 39 13.18 -2.59 -5.50
N TYR A 40 12.09 -1.96 -5.06
CA TYR A 40 11.66 -2.03 -3.67
C TYR A 40 11.16 -3.43 -3.32
N LYS A 41 11.66 -3.97 -2.23
CA LYS A 41 11.15 -5.24 -1.69
C LYS A 41 9.69 -5.11 -1.28
N LEU A 42 8.92 -6.16 -1.56
CA LEU A 42 7.51 -6.27 -1.15
C LEU A 42 7.43 -6.78 0.30
N ILE A 43 7.92 -5.95 1.23
CA ILE A 43 7.92 -6.24 2.67
C ILE A 43 7.38 -5.04 3.47
N PRO A 44 6.73 -5.27 4.62
CA PRO A 44 6.27 -4.24 5.54
C PRO A 44 7.39 -3.32 6.05
N SER A 45 7.00 -2.15 6.54
CA SER A 45 7.96 -1.13 7.01
C SER A 45 8.83 -1.62 8.17
N ILE A 46 8.30 -2.44 9.06
CA ILE A 46 9.05 -2.98 10.19
C ILE A 46 10.15 -3.95 9.71
N GLY A 47 9.86 -4.78 8.70
CA GLY A 47 10.82 -5.73 8.15
C GLY A 47 12.03 -5.08 7.47
N ARG A 48 11.90 -3.81 7.03
CA ARG A 48 13.00 -3.04 6.42
C ARG A 48 14.00 -2.49 7.42
N ARG A 49 13.69 -2.55 8.72
CA ARG A 49 14.52 -1.97 9.80
C ARG A 49 15.60 -2.93 10.30
N PHE A 50 15.49 -4.21 9.99
CA PHE A 50 16.36 -5.26 10.52
C PHE A 50 17.05 -6.01 9.39
N LYS A 51 18.21 -6.59 9.70
CA LYS A 51 18.95 -7.45 8.77
C LYS A 51 18.47 -8.89 8.89
N GLU A 52 18.74 -9.69 7.89
CA GLU A 52 18.55 -11.14 7.92
C GLU A 52 19.28 -11.75 9.15
N GLY A 53 18.64 -12.71 9.80
CA GLY A 53 19.12 -13.32 11.04
C GLY A 53 18.79 -12.56 12.32
N GLN A 54 18.00 -11.48 12.26
CA GLN A 54 17.57 -10.69 13.42
C GLN A 54 16.08 -10.82 13.72
N GLU A 55 15.44 -11.93 13.31
CA GLU A 55 14.00 -12.12 13.37
C GLU A 55 13.44 -12.03 14.80
N ASP A 56 14.15 -12.60 15.78
CA ASP A 56 13.70 -12.55 17.19
C ASP A 56 13.85 -11.15 17.78
N VAL A 57 14.90 -10.41 17.40
CA VAL A 57 15.07 -9.01 17.79
C VAL A 57 13.95 -8.15 17.19
N LEU A 58 13.58 -8.40 15.91
CA LEU A 58 12.46 -7.71 15.27
C LEU A 58 11.15 -7.97 15.99
N LYS A 59 10.83 -9.22 16.34
CA LYS A 59 9.61 -9.58 17.07
C LYS A 59 9.53 -8.88 18.43
N GLN A 60 10.63 -8.87 19.17
CA GLN A 60 10.69 -8.19 20.45
C GLN A 60 10.52 -6.67 20.28
N TYR A 61 11.22 -6.06 19.32
CA TYR A 61 11.09 -4.64 19.01
C TYR A 61 9.66 -4.26 18.61
N GLU A 62 9.01 -5.06 17.74
CA GLU A 62 7.64 -4.80 17.30
C GLU A 62 6.67 -4.79 18.47
N LYS A 63 6.78 -5.78 19.36
CA LYS A 63 5.96 -5.86 20.57
C LYS A 63 6.16 -4.65 21.48
N GLU A 64 7.40 -4.28 21.76
CA GLU A 64 7.70 -3.15 22.64
C GLU A 64 7.20 -1.82 22.08
N VAL A 65 7.44 -1.57 20.78
CA VAL A 65 6.99 -0.35 20.10
C VAL A 65 5.47 -0.28 20.04
N PHE A 66 4.79 -1.39 19.81
CA PHE A 66 3.33 -1.46 19.77
C PHE A 66 2.71 -1.22 21.15
N GLU A 67 3.26 -1.82 22.23
CA GLU A 67 2.82 -1.58 23.59
C GLU A 67 3.08 -0.12 24.04
N ASP A 68 4.21 0.46 23.64
CA ASP A 68 4.51 1.86 23.90
C ASP A 68 3.52 2.80 23.20
N PHE A 69 3.14 2.48 21.97
CA PHE A 69 2.12 3.22 21.25
C PHE A 69 0.77 3.14 21.97
N LYS A 70 0.31 1.95 22.35
CA LYS A 70 -0.95 1.75 23.10
C LYS A 70 -0.99 2.52 24.43
N ARG A 71 0.14 2.69 25.11
CA ARG A 71 0.22 3.48 26.33
C ARG A 71 0.14 4.99 26.12
N LYS A 72 0.63 5.49 24.99
CA LYS A 72 0.88 6.93 24.78
C LYS A 72 -0.09 7.62 23.80
N TYR A 73 -0.73 6.87 22.87
CA TYR A 73 -1.53 7.43 21.77
C TYR A 73 -2.63 8.39 22.23
N SER A 74 -3.29 8.09 23.36
CA SER A 74 -4.45 8.86 23.85
C SER A 74 -4.10 10.29 24.27
N MET A 75 -2.81 10.60 24.45
CA MET A 75 -2.33 11.96 24.73
C MET A 75 -2.37 12.85 23.47
N PHE A 76 -2.46 12.26 22.27
CA PHE A 76 -2.33 12.96 20.99
C PHE A 76 -3.58 12.88 20.11
N THR A 77 -4.52 11.98 20.40
CA THR A 77 -5.73 11.80 19.59
C THR A 77 -6.92 11.35 20.43
N GLY A 78 -8.13 11.74 20.01
CA GLY A 78 -9.39 11.25 20.57
C GLY A 78 -9.85 9.90 20.01
N ALA A 79 -9.08 9.25 19.13
CA ALA A 79 -9.41 7.93 18.60
C ALA A 79 -9.65 6.90 19.73
N ARG A 80 -10.50 5.93 19.48
CA ARG A 80 -10.87 4.87 20.44
C ARG A 80 -10.80 3.50 19.78
N PRO A 81 -9.58 2.97 19.48
CA PRO A 81 -9.44 1.62 18.96
C PRO A 81 -10.02 0.60 19.94
N LYS A 82 -10.76 -0.39 19.42
CA LYS A 82 -11.46 -1.40 20.22
C LYS A 82 -10.63 -2.65 20.49
N ASN A 83 -9.70 -2.95 19.59
CA ASN A 83 -8.85 -4.15 19.62
C ASN A 83 -7.48 -3.86 19.01
N ASP A 84 -6.55 -4.80 19.13
CA ASP A 84 -5.17 -4.67 18.65
C ASP A 84 -5.08 -4.47 17.13
N LYS A 85 -6.02 -5.00 16.35
CA LYS A 85 -6.11 -4.74 14.91
C LYS A 85 -6.34 -3.25 14.62
N GLU A 86 -7.31 -2.62 15.29
CA GLU A 86 -7.58 -1.18 15.13
C GLU A 86 -6.42 -0.31 15.65
N PHE A 87 -5.77 -0.73 16.74
CA PHE A 87 -4.54 -0.08 17.21
C PHE A 87 -3.42 -0.14 16.18
N LEU A 88 -3.25 -1.28 15.51
CA LEU A 88 -2.22 -1.44 14.49
C LEU A 88 -2.49 -0.59 13.26
N PHE A 89 -3.77 -0.46 12.84
CA PHE A 89 -4.16 0.45 11.77
C PHE A 89 -3.88 1.91 12.12
N LEU A 90 -4.25 2.32 13.33
CA LEU A 90 -3.97 3.67 13.82
C LEU A 90 -2.46 3.94 13.86
N ALA A 91 -1.69 3.02 14.39
CA ALA A 91 -0.23 3.12 14.46
C ALA A 91 0.40 3.29 13.06
N GLN A 92 0.00 2.47 12.09
CA GLN A 92 0.46 2.58 10.71
C GLN A 92 0.08 3.91 10.07
N HIS A 93 -1.15 4.38 10.29
CA HIS A 93 -1.62 5.66 9.77
C HIS A 93 -0.70 6.83 10.18
N TYR A 94 -0.21 6.80 11.41
CA TYR A 94 0.72 7.81 11.95
C TYR A 94 2.20 7.46 11.78
N GLY A 95 2.53 6.46 10.97
CA GLY A 95 3.90 6.17 10.55
C GLY A 95 4.70 5.27 11.47
N LEU A 96 4.06 4.63 12.46
CA LEU A 96 4.73 3.58 13.24
C LEU A 96 5.08 2.41 12.30
N PRO A 97 6.29 1.85 12.35
CA PRO A 97 6.61 0.66 11.58
C PRO A 97 5.78 -0.53 12.05
N THR A 98 5.06 -1.16 11.12
CA THR A 98 4.20 -2.32 11.40
C THR A 98 4.46 -3.45 10.41
N ARG A 99 3.88 -4.63 10.68
CA ARG A 99 3.86 -5.80 9.79
C ARG A 99 2.77 -5.74 8.72
N LEU A 100 2.11 -4.61 8.58
CA LEU A 100 1.09 -4.39 7.56
C LEU A 100 1.68 -3.80 6.29
N LEU A 101 1.16 -4.22 5.14
CA LEU A 101 1.31 -3.52 3.87
C LEU A 101 -0.02 -2.94 3.43
N ASP A 102 0.00 -1.67 2.99
CA ASP A 102 -1.15 -1.01 2.41
C ASP A 102 -1.42 -1.57 1.01
N TRP A 103 -2.67 -1.92 0.76
CA TRP A 103 -3.21 -2.31 -0.52
C TRP A 103 -4.49 -1.53 -0.80
N THR A 104 -5.03 -1.64 -1.99
CA THR A 104 -6.27 -0.95 -2.39
C THR A 104 -7.09 -1.84 -3.31
N TYR A 105 -8.42 -1.73 -3.21
CA TYR A 105 -9.31 -2.33 -4.20
C TYR A 105 -9.36 -1.53 -5.52
N ASN A 106 -8.83 -0.30 -5.54
CA ASN A 106 -8.84 0.53 -6.74
C ASN A 106 -7.50 0.43 -7.49
N PRO A 107 -7.46 -0.21 -8.68
CA PRO A 107 -6.23 -0.35 -9.46
C PRO A 107 -5.61 0.99 -9.88
N LEU A 108 -6.42 2.05 -10.07
CA LEU A 108 -5.90 3.37 -10.44
C LEU A 108 -5.18 4.06 -9.29
N ILE A 109 -5.59 3.82 -8.04
CA ILE A 109 -4.86 4.28 -6.84
C ILE A 109 -3.50 3.59 -6.77
N ALA A 110 -3.45 2.28 -6.99
CA ALA A 110 -2.18 1.56 -7.04
C ALA A 110 -1.28 2.08 -8.18
N LEU A 111 -1.85 2.34 -9.36
CA LEU A 111 -1.13 2.92 -10.49
C LEU A 111 -0.58 4.31 -10.17
N TYR A 112 -1.34 5.16 -9.47
CA TYR A 112 -0.85 6.44 -8.97
C TYR A 112 0.40 6.25 -8.10
N PHE A 113 0.37 5.36 -7.10
CA PHE A 113 1.53 5.09 -6.24
C PHE A 113 2.74 4.52 -7.00
N ALA A 114 2.51 3.81 -8.10
CA ALA A 114 3.58 3.34 -8.97
C ALA A 114 4.24 4.48 -9.77
N CYS A 115 3.52 5.59 -10.01
CA CYS A 115 3.95 6.68 -10.89
C CYS A 115 4.36 7.98 -10.16
N CYS A 116 3.93 8.20 -8.90
CA CYS A 116 3.98 9.51 -8.24
C CYS A 116 5.37 9.95 -7.71
N SER A 117 6.39 9.11 -7.80
CA SER A 117 7.76 9.43 -7.35
C SER A 117 8.81 8.54 -8.03
N ASN A 118 10.11 8.71 -7.67
CA ASN A 118 11.23 7.95 -8.27
C ASN A 118 11.16 7.96 -9.81
N PHE A 119 11.21 9.16 -10.39
CA PHE A 119 11.09 9.37 -11.85
C PHE A 119 12.33 8.94 -12.64
N ASP A 120 13.27 8.27 -11.99
CA ASP A 120 14.46 7.62 -12.55
C ASP A 120 14.38 6.09 -12.52
N LYS A 121 13.28 5.52 -11.97
CA LYS A 121 13.08 4.09 -11.77
C LYS A 121 11.74 3.63 -12.35
N ASP A 122 11.70 2.38 -12.82
CA ASP A 122 10.46 1.74 -13.22
C ASP A 122 9.53 1.58 -12.02
N GLY A 123 8.25 1.90 -12.19
CA GLY A 123 7.22 1.61 -11.20
C GLY A 123 6.69 0.19 -11.31
N VAL A 124 5.97 -0.27 -10.30
CA VAL A 124 5.28 -1.56 -10.34
C VAL A 124 3.94 -1.52 -9.64
N VAL A 125 2.95 -2.21 -10.21
CA VAL A 125 1.69 -2.55 -9.54
C VAL A 125 1.63 -4.06 -9.37
N TYR A 126 1.47 -4.51 -8.13
CA TYR A 126 1.13 -5.89 -7.79
C TYR A 126 -0.37 -6.07 -7.76
N HIS A 127 -0.84 -7.22 -8.20
CA HIS A 127 -2.24 -7.61 -8.22
C HIS A 127 -2.41 -8.94 -7.54
N SER A 128 -3.40 -9.03 -6.66
CA SER A 128 -3.72 -10.22 -5.88
C SER A 128 -5.23 -10.43 -5.75
N CYS A 129 -5.60 -11.61 -5.28
CA CYS A 129 -6.98 -11.97 -4.95
C CYS A 129 -7.04 -12.71 -3.61
N PRO A 130 -8.14 -12.59 -2.83
CA PRO A 130 -8.21 -13.11 -1.46
C PRO A 130 -8.47 -14.61 -1.35
N PHE A 131 -8.67 -15.34 -2.43
CA PHE A 131 -9.18 -16.72 -2.43
C PHE A 131 -8.33 -17.78 -1.68
N SER A 132 -7.09 -17.45 -1.33
CA SER A 132 -6.19 -18.38 -0.63
C SER A 132 -5.74 -17.85 0.74
N MET A 133 -6.33 -16.77 1.23
CA MET A 133 -5.95 -16.15 2.49
C MET A 133 -6.75 -16.75 3.66
N MET A 134 -6.08 -16.95 4.80
CA MET A 134 -6.77 -17.31 6.03
C MET A 134 -7.57 -16.12 6.56
N VAL A 135 -8.69 -16.42 7.23
CA VAL A 135 -9.51 -15.39 7.89
C VAL A 135 -8.96 -15.13 9.29
N PHE A 136 -8.74 -13.85 9.62
CA PHE A 136 -8.37 -13.42 10.95
C PHE A 136 -9.63 -13.26 11.82
N ASP A 137 -9.68 -13.94 12.95
CA ASP A 137 -10.76 -13.84 13.94
C ASP A 137 -10.33 -12.91 15.08
N GLU A 138 -10.94 -11.73 15.16
CA GLU A 138 -10.58 -10.67 16.12
C GLU A 138 -10.71 -11.08 17.59
N ASP A 139 -11.58 -12.08 17.89
CA ASP A 139 -11.85 -12.54 19.25
C ASP A 139 -10.90 -13.67 19.69
N LYS A 140 -10.19 -14.31 18.76
CA LYS A 140 -9.37 -15.51 19.03
C LYS A 140 -7.90 -15.36 18.64
N ASP A 141 -7.62 -14.56 17.61
CA ASP A 141 -6.30 -14.48 17.03
C ASP A 141 -5.50 -13.29 17.57
N ASP A 142 -4.24 -13.52 17.86
CA ASP A 142 -3.29 -12.45 18.17
C ASP A 142 -2.65 -11.94 16.87
N ILE A 143 -2.80 -10.65 16.60
CA ILE A 143 -2.35 -10.02 15.37
C ILE A 143 -0.82 -10.03 15.20
N LEU A 144 -0.05 -10.05 16.28
CA LEU A 144 1.42 -10.08 16.22
C LEU A 144 1.99 -11.50 16.05
N SER A 145 1.18 -12.53 16.29
CA SER A 145 1.59 -13.94 16.16
C SER A 145 0.76 -14.73 15.14
N PHE A 146 -0.15 -14.07 14.41
CA PHE A 146 -0.97 -14.73 13.39
C PHE A 146 -0.09 -15.40 12.33
N PRO A 147 -0.28 -16.71 12.05
CA PRO A 147 0.71 -17.52 11.34
C PRO A 147 0.64 -17.42 9.81
N ALA A 148 -0.32 -16.68 9.25
CA ALA A 148 -0.56 -16.66 7.82
C ALA A 148 -0.69 -15.25 7.26
N ILE A 149 -0.45 -15.10 5.95
CA ILE A 149 -0.82 -13.88 5.23
C ILE A 149 -2.34 -13.79 5.22
N THR A 150 -2.86 -12.65 5.65
CA THR A 150 -4.30 -12.41 5.68
C THR A 150 -4.66 -10.97 5.29
N LEU A 151 -5.87 -10.82 4.76
CA LEU A 151 -6.46 -9.54 4.41
C LEU A 151 -7.20 -8.96 5.63
N LEU A 152 -6.88 -7.73 5.97
CA LEU A 152 -7.54 -6.98 7.04
C LEU A 152 -8.20 -5.73 6.45
N VAL A 153 -9.52 -5.64 6.66
CA VAL A 153 -10.31 -4.50 6.19
C VAL A 153 -10.49 -3.52 7.35
N PRO A 154 -10.04 -2.26 7.21
CA PRO A 154 -10.25 -1.26 8.25
C PRO A 154 -11.70 -0.77 8.27
N ASN A 155 -12.18 -0.37 9.44
CA ASN A 155 -13.40 0.42 9.53
C ASN A 155 -13.16 1.78 8.84
N MET A 156 -13.99 2.12 7.84
CA MET A 156 -13.82 3.31 6.98
C MET A 156 -14.19 4.62 7.73
N THR A 157 -13.56 4.88 8.87
CA THR A 157 -13.79 6.10 9.67
C THR A 157 -12.88 7.25 9.25
N ASP A 158 -11.78 6.97 8.58
CA ASP A 158 -10.82 7.97 8.12
C ASP A 158 -10.99 8.25 6.62
N VAL A 159 -11.01 9.53 6.25
CA VAL A 159 -11.18 10.00 4.85
C VAL A 159 -10.08 9.43 3.94
N ARG A 160 -8.86 9.29 4.45
CA ARG A 160 -7.73 8.71 3.68
C ARG A 160 -8.01 7.27 3.29
N TYR A 161 -8.46 6.41 4.22
CA TYR A 161 -8.81 5.02 3.90
C TYR A 161 -9.96 4.94 2.91
N LYS A 162 -10.96 5.83 3.06
CA LYS A 162 -12.09 5.92 2.14
C LYS A 162 -11.62 6.30 0.73
N ASN A 163 -10.84 7.37 0.59
CA ASN A 163 -10.37 7.86 -0.71
C ASN A 163 -9.44 6.87 -1.39
N GLN A 164 -8.60 6.20 -0.62
CA GLN A 164 -7.69 5.17 -1.14
C GLN A 164 -8.38 3.83 -1.40
N ASN A 165 -9.63 3.64 -0.97
CA ASN A 165 -10.28 2.33 -0.93
C ASN A 165 -9.34 1.28 -0.32
N GLY A 166 -8.75 1.68 0.83
CA GLY A 166 -7.57 1.04 1.42
C GLY A 166 -7.92 -0.20 2.22
N ILE A 167 -7.05 -1.17 2.13
CA ILE A 167 -7.03 -2.41 2.91
C ILE A 167 -5.60 -2.72 3.33
N PHE A 168 -5.43 -3.66 4.24
CA PHE A 168 -4.12 -4.09 4.70
C PHE A 168 -3.91 -5.57 4.46
N VAL A 169 -2.68 -5.95 4.12
CA VAL A 169 -2.22 -7.34 4.16
C VAL A 169 -1.26 -7.48 5.32
N LEU A 170 -1.59 -8.41 6.24
CA LEU A 170 -0.76 -8.81 7.36
C LEU A 170 0.29 -9.80 6.90
N TYR A 171 1.53 -9.57 7.29
CA TYR A 171 2.66 -10.46 7.02
C TYR A 171 3.13 -11.15 8.30
N PRO A 172 3.04 -12.50 8.41
CA PRO A 172 3.53 -13.24 9.58
C PRO A 172 5.06 -13.13 9.71
N GLU A 173 5.76 -13.10 8.58
CA GLU A 173 7.22 -12.92 8.47
C GLU A 173 7.52 -11.59 7.75
N PRO A 174 7.43 -10.43 8.44
CA PRO A 174 7.52 -9.11 7.79
C PRO A 174 8.91 -8.81 7.19
N TRP A 175 9.93 -9.60 7.50
CA TRP A 175 11.29 -9.49 6.95
C TRP A 175 11.46 -10.22 5.61
N LYS A 176 10.48 -11.03 5.19
CA LYS A 176 10.55 -11.92 4.02
C LYS A 176 9.54 -11.51 2.96
N GLU A 177 9.99 -11.44 1.71
CA GLU A 177 9.07 -11.28 0.59
C GLU A 177 8.24 -12.54 0.40
N ASN A 178 6.95 -12.37 0.14
CA ASN A 178 6.05 -13.47 -0.21
C ASN A 178 5.26 -13.10 -1.47
N PHE A 179 5.43 -13.89 -2.51
CA PHE A 179 4.75 -13.73 -3.80
C PHE A 179 3.70 -14.82 -4.07
N GLU A 180 3.47 -15.75 -3.16
CA GLU A 180 2.56 -16.89 -3.38
C GLU A 180 1.11 -16.47 -3.60
N PHE A 181 0.71 -15.33 -3.00
CA PHE A 181 -0.63 -14.77 -3.16
C PHE A 181 -0.71 -13.76 -4.33
N ILE A 182 0.41 -13.43 -4.99
CA ILE A 182 0.44 -12.48 -6.10
C ILE A 182 0.01 -13.18 -7.40
N TYR A 183 -0.98 -12.59 -8.06
CA TYR A 183 -1.51 -13.07 -9.32
C TYR A 183 -0.75 -12.50 -10.52
N ALA A 184 -0.51 -11.18 -10.50
CA ALA A 184 0.17 -10.50 -11.58
C ALA A 184 1.04 -9.35 -11.09
N LYS A 185 1.99 -8.96 -11.94
CA LYS A 185 2.89 -7.83 -11.76
C LYS A 185 2.84 -6.98 -13.03
N TYR A 186 2.51 -5.69 -12.89
CA TYR A 186 2.48 -4.72 -13.96
C TYR A 186 3.67 -3.78 -13.80
N ILE A 187 4.62 -3.83 -14.72
CA ILE A 187 5.80 -2.95 -14.75
C ILE A 187 5.44 -1.69 -15.54
N ILE A 188 5.69 -0.53 -14.96
CA ILE A 188 5.53 0.77 -15.58
C ILE A 188 6.92 1.33 -15.85
N PRO A 189 7.43 1.25 -17.10
CA PRO A 189 8.74 1.80 -17.43
C PRO A 189 8.79 3.30 -17.14
N VAL A 190 9.95 3.75 -16.70
CA VAL A 190 10.20 5.12 -16.21
C VAL A 190 9.71 6.20 -17.16
N GLN A 191 9.91 6.02 -18.47
CA GLN A 191 9.52 6.99 -19.51
C GLN A 191 8.00 7.21 -19.65
N TYR A 192 7.18 6.30 -19.10
CA TYR A 192 5.71 6.42 -19.19
C TYR A 192 5.06 6.95 -17.92
N LYS A 193 5.79 6.98 -16.80
CA LYS A 193 5.24 7.33 -15.47
C LYS A 193 4.60 8.73 -15.45
N GLN A 194 5.29 9.74 -15.94
CA GLN A 194 4.79 11.12 -15.94
C GLN A 194 3.53 11.29 -16.79
N ASN A 195 3.47 10.64 -17.96
CA ASN A 195 2.28 10.70 -18.81
C ASN A 195 1.07 10.02 -18.15
N ILE A 196 1.29 8.86 -17.54
CA ILE A 196 0.23 8.12 -16.82
C ILE A 196 -0.24 8.95 -15.62
N LEU A 197 0.68 9.51 -14.82
CA LEU A 197 0.36 10.35 -13.67
C LEU A 197 -0.49 11.55 -14.07
N SER A 198 -0.08 12.29 -15.09
CA SER A 198 -0.84 13.45 -15.60
C SER A 198 -2.26 13.08 -16.06
N LYS A 199 -2.47 11.89 -16.65
CA LYS A 199 -3.81 11.41 -16.99
C LYS A 199 -4.65 11.06 -15.76
N LEU A 200 -4.05 10.44 -14.74
CA LEU A 200 -4.71 10.14 -13.46
C LEU A 200 -5.16 11.42 -12.76
N GLU A 201 -4.32 12.44 -12.73
CA GLU A 201 -4.64 13.75 -12.14
C GLU A 201 -5.81 14.43 -12.87
N LYS A 202 -5.85 14.37 -14.21
CA LYS A 202 -6.96 14.91 -15.01
C LYS A 202 -8.31 14.26 -14.73
N ILE A 203 -8.34 13.01 -14.28
CA ILE A 203 -9.57 12.31 -13.89
C ILE A 203 -9.82 12.38 -12.38
N GLY A 204 -9.08 13.25 -11.64
CA GLY A 204 -9.31 13.53 -10.23
C GLY A 204 -8.53 12.66 -9.25
N ILE A 205 -7.65 11.77 -9.71
CA ILE A 205 -6.76 11.00 -8.83
C ILE A 205 -5.49 11.82 -8.60
N THR A 206 -5.61 12.82 -7.70
CA THR A 206 -4.56 13.77 -7.34
C THR A 206 -3.90 13.39 -6.00
N ARG A 207 -2.79 14.06 -5.67
CA ARG A 207 -2.14 13.89 -4.37
C ARG A 207 -3.09 14.25 -3.21
N SER A 208 -3.79 15.37 -3.31
CA SER A 208 -4.73 15.82 -2.28
C SER A 208 -5.97 14.94 -2.16
N PHE A 209 -6.40 14.28 -3.23
CA PHE A 209 -7.44 13.26 -3.16
C PHE A 209 -6.97 12.01 -2.39
N ILE A 210 -5.76 11.51 -2.71
CA ILE A 210 -5.21 10.28 -2.11
C ILE A 210 -4.73 10.50 -0.68
N MET A 211 -4.07 11.64 -0.44
CA MET A 211 -3.53 12.03 0.87
C MET A 211 -4.14 13.39 1.27
N PRO A 212 -5.39 13.41 1.76
CA PRO A 212 -6.09 14.65 2.07
C PRO A 212 -5.41 15.39 3.21
N SER A 213 -4.71 16.47 2.85
CA SER A 213 -4.07 17.40 3.77
C SER A 213 -3.88 18.76 3.09
N LEU A 214 -3.76 19.81 3.88
CA LEU A 214 -3.49 21.16 3.35
C LEU A 214 -2.15 21.20 2.60
N ASP A 215 -1.15 20.48 3.08
CA ASP A 215 0.16 20.36 2.41
C ASP A 215 0.01 19.71 1.01
N SER A 216 -0.77 18.65 0.90
CA SER A 216 -1.04 17.98 -0.39
C SER A 216 -1.79 18.91 -1.35
N LEU A 217 -2.78 19.65 -0.87
CA LEU A 217 -3.53 20.62 -1.67
C LEU A 217 -2.62 21.75 -2.17
N CYS A 218 -1.77 22.29 -1.32
CA CYS A 218 -0.83 23.35 -1.72
C CYS A 218 0.13 22.86 -2.82
N LYS A 219 0.63 21.64 -2.71
CA LYS A 219 1.48 21.05 -3.74
C LYS A 219 0.73 20.86 -5.07
N ASP A 220 -0.49 20.35 -5.05
CA ASP A 220 -1.31 20.19 -6.27
C ASP A 220 -1.57 21.55 -6.93
N ILE A 221 -1.83 22.62 -6.15
CA ILE A 221 -2.01 23.96 -6.68
C ILE A 221 -0.73 24.46 -7.36
N VAL A 222 0.43 24.29 -6.72
CA VAL A 222 1.73 24.70 -7.29
C VAL A 222 1.98 23.95 -8.59
N ASP A 223 1.86 22.62 -8.59
CA ASP A 223 2.10 21.78 -9.77
C ASP A 223 1.23 22.23 -10.99
N ILE A 224 -0.05 22.59 -10.74
CA ILE A 224 -0.96 23.09 -11.80
C ILE A 224 -0.49 24.45 -12.34
N HIS A 225 -0.05 25.35 -11.47
CA HIS A 225 0.37 26.70 -11.88
C HIS A 225 1.74 26.67 -12.57
N ASP A 226 2.66 25.82 -12.15
CA ASP A 226 3.95 25.62 -12.80
C ASP A 226 3.79 25.16 -14.26
N LEU A 227 2.81 24.31 -14.52
CA LEU A 227 2.45 23.92 -15.90
C LEU A 227 1.91 25.08 -16.74
N ARG A 228 1.26 26.09 -16.11
CA ARG A 228 0.73 27.28 -16.80
C ARG A 228 1.79 28.36 -17.02
N TYR A 229 2.81 28.41 -16.17
CA TYR A 229 3.84 29.45 -16.17
C TYR A 229 5.27 28.86 -16.24
N PRO A 230 5.58 28.02 -17.25
CA PRO A 230 6.84 27.26 -17.30
C PRO A 230 8.09 28.16 -17.40
N TYR A 231 7.91 29.45 -17.76
CA TYR A 231 8.99 30.44 -17.88
C TYR A 231 9.26 31.25 -16.59
N ALA A 232 8.43 31.08 -15.57
CA ALA A 232 8.57 31.79 -14.29
C ALA A 232 9.47 31.03 -13.30
N ILE A 233 9.79 29.79 -13.58
CA ILE A 233 10.60 28.92 -12.71
C ILE A 233 12.05 29.01 -13.18
N LYS A 234 12.90 29.53 -12.32
CA LYS A 234 14.38 29.57 -12.52
C LYS A 234 15.04 28.46 -11.74
#